data_2771b0823d21bfe39465a52fd8b611dd
#
_entry.id   2771b0823d21bfe39465a52fd8b611dd
#
_cell.length_a   1.000
_cell.length_b   1.000
_cell.length_c   1.000
_cell.angle_alpha   90.00
_cell.angle_beta   90.00
_cell.angle_gamma   90.00
#
_symmetry.space_group_name_H-M   'P 1'
#
loop_
_entity.id
_entity.type
_entity.pdbx_description
1 polymer ?
#
loop_
_entity_poly.entity_id
_entity_poly.type
_entity_poly.pdbx_seq_one_letter_code
_entity_poly.pdbx_strand_id
1 'polypeptide(L)'
;MTDLVDTTPKKSSAARDRLLRVASGLFYREGIHTIGLDRVLAEAGVTRATMYRHFAGKEGLVLAYLGEEDAALRALVAEGASTAAEPADLLDAVIGGIADDIGRHHTRGCPFINAAAEYPDPASPVRRLVAGHRDWFRDTLEQVLVAAGAEDPAEGAASLVLLRDAALVGGYLDGVEQTKSAFERTARKVLA
;
A
#
# COMPACT_ATOMS: atom_id res chain seq x y z
N MET A 1 38.36 -0.10 -23.68
CA MET A 1 38.24 0.19 -22.23
C MET A 1 36.79 0.44 -21.99
N THR A 2 36.11 -0.57 -21.47
CA THR A 2 34.65 -0.54 -21.21
C THR A 2 34.47 -0.17 -19.74
N ASP A 3 33.99 1.03 -19.48
CA ASP A 3 33.65 1.47 -18.13
C ASP A 3 32.49 0.59 -17.61
N LEU A 4 32.81 -0.25 -16.65
CA LEU A 4 31.84 -0.97 -15.85
C LEU A 4 31.12 0.03 -14.93
N VAL A 5 29.88 0.36 -15.26
CA VAL A 5 29.01 1.09 -14.37
C VAL A 5 28.79 0.23 -13.11
N ASP A 6 29.34 0.69 -12.00
CA ASP A 6 29.15 0.10 -10.68
C ASP A 6 27.66 0.25 -10.27
N THR A 7 26.90 -0.83 -10.36
CA THR A 7 25.49 -0.92 -9.98
C THR A 7 25.28 -1.38 -8.54
N THR A 8 26.21 -1.06 -7.65
CA THR A 8 26.04 -1.36 -6.22
C THR A 8 24.84 -0.57 -5.68
N PRO A 9 23.82 -1.20 -5.09
CA PRO A 9 22.68 -0.48 -4.53
C PRO A 9 23.18 0.45 -3.45
N LYS A 10 22.96 1.76 -3.63
CA LYS A 10 23.40 2.81 -2.72
C LYS A 10 22.76 2.56 -1.35
N LYS A 11 23.57 2.13 -0.39
CA LYS A 11 23.16 1.87 1.00
C LYS A 11 22.34 3.05 1.50
N SER A 12 21.07 2.84 1.88
CA SER A 12 20.21 3.91 2.35
C SER A 12 20.86 4.57 3.56
N SER A 13 20.79 5.88 3.68
CA SER A 13 21.42 6.55 4.82
C SER A 13 20.46 6.48 6.01
N ALA A 14 21.00 6.28 7.23
CA ALA A 14 20.21 6.25 8.47
C ALA A 14 19.34 7.51 8.65
N ALA A 15 19.76 8.65 8.08
CA ALA A 15 18.98 9.89 8.10
C ALA A 15 17.75 9.81 7.16
N ARG A 16 17.92 9.22 5.97
CA ARG A 16 16.82 8.98 5.02
C ARG A 16 15.75 8.08 5.66
N ASP A 17 16.19 6.98 6.26
CA ASP A 17 15.27 5.99 6.83
C ASP A 17 14.52 6.55 8.05
N ARG A 18 15.19 7.37 8.90
CA ARG A 18 14.51 8.07 9.98
C ARG A 18 13.47 9.06 9.48
N LEU A 19 13.83 9.88 8.47
CA LEU A 19 12.91 10.84 7.86
C LEU A 19 11.67 10.14 7.32
N LEU A 20 11.87 9.07 6.54
CA LEU A 20 10.76 8.36 5.90
C LEU A 20 9.87 7.70 6.95
N ARG A 21 10.43 7.03 7.94
CA ARG A 21 9.66 6.40 9.02
C ARG A 21 8.81 7.41 9.80
N VAL A 22 9.40 8.57 10.17
CA VAL A 22 8.69 9.62 10.88
C VAL A 22 7.60 10.23 10.00
N ALA A 23 7.92 10.56 8.75
CA ALA A 23 6.97 11.13 7.81
C ALA A 23 5.78 10.19 7.56
N SER A 24 6.04 8.90 7.27
CA SER A 24 5.01 7.88 7.05
C SER A 24 4.05 7.78 8.24
N GLY A 25 4.59 7.71 9.46
CA GLY A 25 3.76 7.66 10.66
C GLY A 25 2.91 8.92 10.87
N LEU A 26 3.46 10.10 10.63
CA LEU A 26 2.74 11.37 10.77
C LEU A 26 1.66 11.53 9.67
N PHE A 27 2.03 11.30 8.41
CA PHE A 27 1.12 11.41 7.27
C PHE A 27 -0.07 10.46 7.40
N TYR A 28 0.19 9.23 7.81
CA TYR A 28 -0.88 8.26 7.99
C TYR A 28 -1.81 8.62 9.15
N ARG A 29 -1.27 8.99 10.32
CA ARG A 29 -2.10 9.26 11.50
C ARG A 29 -2.82 10.59 11.48
N GLU A 30 -2.22 11.63 10.90
CA GLU A 30 -2.69 13.01 11.05
C GLU A 30 -3.07 13.70 9.73
N GLY A 31 -2.81 13.02 8.60
CA GLY A 31 -3.06 13.55 7.26
C GLY A 31 -1.84 14.26 6.66
N ILE A 32 -1.71 14.13 5.36
CA ILE A 32 -0.53 14.62 4.64
C ILE A 32 -0.50 16.16 4.65
N HIS A 33 -1.62 16.81 4.33
CA HIS A 33 -1.65 18.27 4.23
C HIS A 33 -1.54 18.96 5.59
N THR A 34 -2.04 18.33 6.64
CA THR A 34 -1.98 18.84 8.03
C THR A 34 -0.54 18.92 8.54
N ILE A 35 0.32 18.00 8.15
CA ILE A 35 1.68 17.91 8.67
C ILE A 35 2.64 18.80 7.87
N GLY A 36 3.20 19.81 8.54
CA GLY A 36 4.25 20.67 7.98
C GLY A 36 5.60 19.95 7.93
N LEU A 37 6.44 20.30 6.93
CA LEU A 37 7.77 19.71 6.78
C LEU A 37 8.65 19.96 8.02
N ASP A 38 8.54 21.11 8.66
CA ASP A 38 9.34 21.46 9.85
C ASP A 38 9.07 20.52 11.02
N ARG A 39 7.83 20.07 11.19
CA ARG A 39 7.49 19.07 12.19
C ARG A 39 8.15 17.72 11.89
N VAL A 40 8.11 17.28 10.64
CA VAL A 40 8.79 16.03 10.23
C VAL A 40 10.29 16.10 10.50
N LEU A 41 10.92 17.23 10.16
CA LEU A 41 12.36 17.45 10.38
C LEU A 41 12.71 17.44 11.88
N ALA A 42 11.92 18.12 12.70
CA ALA A 42 12.15 18.19 14.15
C ALA A 42 12.01 16.80 14.80
N GLU A 43 10.95 16.06 14.48
CA GLU A 43 10.73 14.72 15.04
C GLU A 43 11.76 13.69 14.54
N ALA A 44 12.23 13.82 13.28
CA ALA A 44 13.26 12.95 12.75
C ALA A 44 14.70 13.31 13.22
N GLY A 45 14.88 14.48 13.83
CA GLY A 45 16.21 14.97 14.21
C GLY A 45 17.14 15.18 12.99
N VAL A 46 16.58 15.69 11.88
CA VAL A 46 17.28 15.84 10.60
C VAL A 46 17.18 17.29 10.12
N THR A 47 18.28 17.84 9.61
CA THR A 47 18.27 19.20 9.06
C THR A 47 17.56 19.26 7.70
N ARG A 48 17.05 20.47 7.37
CA ARG A 48 16.42 20.73 6.07
C ARG A 48 17.38 20.43 4.90
N ALA A 49 18.64 20.78 5.01
CA ALA A 49 19.66 20.49 3.99
C ALA A 49 19.85 18.98 3.79
N THR A 50 19.87 18.21 4.88
CA THR A 50 19.96 16.75 4.81
C THR A 50 18.71 16.14 4.15
N MET A 51 17.50 16.64 4.44
CA MET A 51 16.28 16.19 3.82
C MET A 51 16.31 16.41 2.29
N TYR A 52 16.68 17.60 1.82
CA TYR A 52 16.74 17.90 0.38
C TYR A 52 17.78 17.09 -0.40
N ARG A 53 18.80 16.51 0.27
CA ARG A 53 19.70 15.54 -0.37
C ARG A 53 19.05 14.19 -0.69
N HIS A 54 17.97 13.85 -0.01
CA HIS A 54 17.32 12.55 -0.13
C HIS A 54 15.94 12.61 -0.80
N PHE A 55 15.21 13.70 -0.63
CA PHE A 55 13.83 13.84 -1.08
C PHE A 55 13.62 15.21 -1.73
N ALA A 56 12.85 15.23 -2.81
CA ALA A 56 12.43 16.45 -3.50
C ALA A 56 11.28 17.14 -2.74
N GLY A 57 11.55 17.64 -1.54
CA GLY A 57 10.55 18.28 -0.71
C GLY A 57 9.55 17.32 -0.05
N LYS A 58 8.44 17.88 0.41
CA LYS A 58 7.38 17.12 1.09
C LYS A 58 6.71 16.11 0.14
N GLU A 59 6.46 16.49 -1.11
CA GLU A 59 5.88 15.58 -2.11
C GLU A 59 6.79 14.37 -2.35
N GLY A 60 8.10 14.57 -2.40
CA GLY A 60 9.06 13.47 -2.51
C GLY A 60 9.02 12.50 -1.31
N LEU A 61 8.76 13.01 -0.10
CA LEU A 61 8.53 12.17 1.08
C LEU A 61 7.20 11.41 0.99
N VAL A 62 6.15 12.05 0.49
CA VAL A 62 4.84 11.40 0.30
C VAL A 62 4.93 10.27 -0.72
N LEU A 63 5.60 10.51 -1.84
CA LEU A 63 5.83 9.49 -2.87
C LEU A 63 6.66 8.32 -2.33
N ALA A 64 7.68 8.61 -1.52
CA ALA A 64 8.48 7.57 -0.90
C ALA A 64 7.69 6.76 0.13
N TYR A 65 6.85 7.40 0.93
CA TYR A 65 5.94 6.74 1.87
C TYR A 65 5.01 5.77 1.17
N LEU A 66 4.26 6.24 0.16
CA LEU A 66 3.34 5.37 -0.59
C LEU A 66 4.09 4.29 -1.39
N GLY A 67 5.31 4.59 -1.85
CA GLY A 67 6.17 3.61 -2.51
C GLY A 67 6.64 2.49 -1.58
N GLU A 68 6.92 2.76 -0.30
CA GLU A 68 7.21 1.71 0.70
C GLU A 68 5.98 0.85 0.99
N GLU A 69 4.79 1.45 1.12
CA GLU A 69 3.54 0.70 1.29
C GLU A 69 3.25 -0.21 0.08
N ASP A 70 3.42 0.30 -1.14
CA ASP A 70 3.27 -0.49 -2.37
C ASP A 70 4.27 -1.65 -2.43
N ALA A 71 5.54 -1.38 -2.15
CA ALA A 71 6.58 -2.39 -2.16
C ALA A 71 6.34 -3.49 -1.10
N ALA A 72 5.86 -3.12 0.09
CA ALA A 72 5.54 -4.06 1.16
C ALA A 72 4.39 -4.99 0.75
N LEU A 73 3.33 -4.46 0.15
CA LEU A 73 2.22 -5.29 -0.31
C LEU A 73 2.63 -6.21 -1.47
N ARG A 74 3.44 -5.72 -2.42
CA ARG A 74 3.98 -6.54 -3.52
C ARG A 74 4.85 -7.68 -2.99
N ALA A 75 5.69 -7.42 -2.00
CA ALA A 75 6.51 -8.44 -1.37
C ALA A 75 5.66 -9.51 -0.67
N LEU A 76 4.62 -9.10 0.05
CA LEU A 76 3.69 -10.02 0.72
C LEU A 76 2.97 -10.94 -0.28
N VAL A 77 2.48 -10.39 -1.39
CA VAL A 77 1.82 -11.17 -2.45
C VAL A 77 2.81 -12.14 -3.10
N ALA A 78 4.04 -11.70 -3.39
CA ALA A 78 5.07 -12.57 -3.98
C ALA A 78 5.46 -13.71 -3.03
N GLU A 79 5.54 -13.45 -1.72
CA GLU A 79 5.78 -14.48 -0.71
C GLU A 79 4.64 -15.48 -0.66
N GLY A 80 3.38 -15.03 -0.62
CA GLY A 80 2.20 -15.89 -0.67
C GLY A 80 2.19 -16.75 -1.92
N ALA A 81 2.49 -16.18 -3.09
CA ALA A 81 2.54 -16.93 -4.36
C ALA A 81 3.66 -17.98 -4.38
N SER A 82 4.78 -17.75 -3.68
CA SER A 82 5.87 -18.71 -3.60
C SER A 82 5.61 -19.89 -2.65
N THR A 83 4.67 -19.75 -1.74
CA THR A 83 4.35 -20.73 -0.68
C THR A 83 3.06 -21.50 -0.94
N ALA A 84 2.17 -21.00 -1.79
CA ALA A 84 0.94 -21.67 -2.15
C ALA A 84 1.22 -22.95 -2.94
N ALA A 85 0.64 -24.08 -2.52
CA ALA A 85 0.76 -25.36 -3.22
C ALA A 85 -0.20 -25.45 -4.40
N GLU A 86 -1.41 -24.91 -4.26
CA GLU A 86 -2.45 -24.90 -5.27
C GLU A 86 -2.99 -23.49 -5.48
N PRO A 87 -3.55 -23.16 -6.66
CA PRO A 87 -4.14 -21.83 -6.92
C PRO A 87 -5.26 -21.44 -5.94
N ALA A 88 -6.04 -22.39 -5.47
CA ALA A 88 -7.08 -22.15 -4.46
C ALA A 88 -6.49 -21.69 -3.11
N ASP A 89 -5.34 -22.23 -2.71
CA ASP A 89 -4.62 -21.83 -1.50
C ASP A 89 -4.16 -20.36 -1.61
N LEU A 90 -3.73 -19.95 -2.82
CA LEU A 90 -3.33 -18.57 -3.06
C LEU A 90 -4.52 -17.61 -2.95
N LEU A 91 -5.69 -17.97 -3.45
CA LEU A 91 -6.91 -17.16 -3.30
C LEU A 91 -7.31 -17.02 -1.83
N ASP A 92 -7.28 -18.11 -1.07
CA ASP A 92 -7.53 -18.09 0.36
C ASP A 92 -6.48 -17.25 1.12
N ALA A 93 -5.20 -17.33 0.74
CA ALA A 93 -4.14 -16.50 1.30
C ALA A 93 -4.35 -15.01 1.00
N VAL A 94 -4.80 -14.66 -0.20
CA VAL A 94 -5.13 -13.27 -0.56
C VAL A 94 -6.30 -12.74 0.27
N ILE A 95 -7.40 -13.51 0.38
CA ILE A 95 -8.55 -13.12 1.20
C ILE A 95 -8.13 -12.96 2.67
N GLY A 96 -7.39 -13.93 3.21
CA GLY A 96 -6.86 -13.89 4.57
C GLY A 96 -5.91 -12.71 4.79
N GLY A 97 -5.01 -12.42 3.83
CA GLY A 97 -4.09 -11.30 3.88
C GLY A 97 -4.81 -9.95 3.91
N ILE A 98 -5.84 -9.76 3.09
CA ILE A 98 -6.70 -8.56 3.15
C ILE A 98 -7.42 -8.46 4.51
N ALA A 99 -7.97 -9.57 4.99
CA ALA A 99 -8.65 -9.62 6.28
C ALA A 99 -7.69 -9.28 7.44
N ASP A 100 -6.46 -9.75 7.39
CA ASP A 100 -5.43 -9.45 8.39
C ASP A 100 -4.93 -8.01 8.33
N ASP A 101 -4.93 -7.38 7.14
CA ASP A 101 -4.57 -5.97 6.97
C ASP A 101 -5.57 -5.04 7.68
N ILE A 102 -6.85 -5.47 7.81
CA ILE A 102 -7.89 -4.72 8.52
C ILE A 102 -7.51 -4.59 10.01
N GLY A 103 -7.01 -3.44 10.41
CA GLY A 103 -6.70 -3.12 11.81
C GLY A 103 -5.33 -3.57 12.32
N ARG A 104 -4.55 -4.38 11.58
CA ARG A 104 -3.19 -4.72 11.98
C ARG A 104 -2.19 -3.65 11.56
N HIS A 105 -2.23 -3.24 10.30
CA HIS A 105 -1.32 -2.25 9.72
C HIS A 105 -2.03 -0.94 9.42
N HIS A 106 -3.25 -1.00 8.96
CA HIS A 106 -4.05 0.13 8.49
C HIS A 106 -5.20 0.48 9.45
N THR A 107 -4.86 0.89 10.66
CA THR A 107 -5.83 1.25 11.73
C THR A 107 -6.63 2.51 11.43
N ARG A 108 -6.31 3.26 10.36
CA ARG A 108 -7.00 4.48 9.91
C ARG A 108 -7.40 4.40 8.44
N GLY A 109 -7.74 3.21 7.96
CA GLY A 109 -8.10 2.96 6.57
C GLY A 109 -6.90 2.89 5.62
N CYS A 110 -7.17 2.79 4.34
CA CYS A 110 -6.16 2.60 3.30
C CYS A 110 -5.28 3.85 3.10
N PRO A 111 -3.94 3.75 3.17
CA PRO A 111 -3.04 4.88 2.95
C PRO A 111 -3.17 5.49 1.55
N PHE A 112 -3.46 4.68 0.54
CA PHE A 112 -3.63 5.16 -0.84
C PHE A 112 -4.95 5.91 -1.03
N ILE A 113 -6.04 5.45 -0.41
CA ILE A 113 -7.34 6.16 -0.43
C ILE A 113 -7.21 7.48 0.32
N ASN A 114 -6.58 7.48 1.49
CA ASN A 114 -6.34 8.68 2.26
C ASN A 114 -5.51 9.71 1.47
N ALA A 115 -4.43 9.28 0.83
CA ALA A 115 -3.61 10.14 -0.02
C ALA A 115 -4.40 10.67 -1.23
N ALA A 116 -5.20 9.82 -1.89
CA ALA A 116 -6.01 10.24 -3.03
C ALA A 116 -7.06 11.30 -2.67
N ALA A 117 -7.61 11.23 -1.46
CA ALA A 117 -8.55 12.24 -0.96
C ALA A 117 -7.89 13.61 -0.74
N GLU A 118 -6.61 13.60 -0.34
CA GLU A 118 -5.84 14.83 -0.13
C GLU A 118 -5.24 15.40 -1.43
N TYR A 119 -5.10 14.61 -2.49
CA TYR A 119 -4.58 15.01 -3.81
C TYR A 119 -5.66 14.86 -4.89
N PRO A 120 -6.59 15.81 -5.03
CA PRO A 120 -7.73 15.68 -5.94
C PRO A 120 -7.34 15.75 -7.41
N ASP A 121 -6.22 16.38 -7.76
CA ASP A 121 -5.75 16.48 -9.14
C ASP A 121 -5.26 15.12 -9.66
N PRO A 122 -5.94 14.53 -10.67
CA PRO A 122 -5.52 13.24 -11.24
C PRO A 122 -4.14 13.30 -11.93
N ALA A 123 -3.66 14.48 -12.31
CA ALA A 123 -2.35 14.68 -12.92
C ALA A 123 -1.21 14.77 -11.88
N SER A 124 -1.51 14.81 -10.58
CA SER A 124 -0.46 14.88 -9.57
C SER A 124 0.37 13.58 -9.55
N PRO A 125 1.68 13.65 -9.20
CA PRO A 125 2.51 12.46 -9.07
C PRO A 125 1.95 11.46 -8.05
N VAL A 126 1.36 11.95 -6.95
CA VAL A 126 0.74 11.12 -5.91
C VAL A 126 -0.45 10.34 -6.47
N ARG A 127 -1.35 10.99 -7.22
CA ARG A 127 -2.49 10.30 -7.86
C ARG A 127 -2.06 9.27 -8.89
N ARG A 128 -1.01 9.54 -9.66
CA ARG A 128 -0.46 8.56 -10.60
C ARG A 128 0.11 7.33 -9.88
N LEU A 129 0.81 7.53 -8.77
CA LEU A 129 1.29 6.42 -7.94
C LEU A 129 0.12 5.59 -7.41
N VAL A 130 -0.90 6.24 -6.85
CA VAL A 130 -2.11 5.56 -6.35
C VAL A 130 -2.80 4.77 -7.47
N ALA A 131 -2.95 5.35 -8.67
CA ALA A 131 -3.54 4.66 -9.82
C ALA A 131 -2.73 3.41 -10.19
N GLY A 132 -1.41 3.54 -10.32
CA GLY A 132 -0.53 2.41 -10.65
C GLY A 132 -0.56 1.29 -9.59
N HIS A 133 -0.64 1.64 -8.30
CA HIS A 133 -0.86 0.67 -7.23
C HIS A 133 -2.18 -0.08 -7.39
N ARG A 134 -3.28 0.63 -7.67
CA ARG A 134 -4.61 0.03 -7.81
C ARG A 134 -4.72 -0.85 -9.05
N ASP A 135 -4.13 -0.43 -10.15
CA ASP A 135 -4.09 -1.22 -11.39
C ASP A 135 -3.31 -2.51 -11.16
N TRP A 136 -2.09 -2.41 -10.59
CA TRP A 136 -1.31 -3.59 -10.25
C TRP A 136 -2.07 -4.55 -9.31
N PHE A 137 -2.75 -4.03 -8.29
CA PHE A 137 -3.48 -4.87 -7.33
C PHE A 137 -4.65 -5.58 -8.01
N ARG A 138 -5.42 -4.90 -8.86
CA ARG A 138 -6.50 -5.49 -9.65
C ARG A 138 -6.00 -6.58 -10.58
N ASP A 139 -4.94 -6.28 -11.34
CA ASP A 139 -4.33 -7.23 -12.27
C ASP A 139 -3.81 -8.49 -11.54
N THR A 140 -3.25 -8.30 -10.36
CA THR A 140 -2.78 -9.41 -9.51
C THR A 140 -3.95 -10.29 -9.05
N LEU A 141 -5.05 -9.69 -8.59
CA LEU A 141 -6.25 -10.43 -8.20
C LEU A 141 -6.86 -11.20 -9.39
N GLU A 142 -6.93 -10.57 -10.55
CA GLU A 142 -7.42 -11.22 -11.76
C GLU A 142 -6.56 -12.44 -12.13
N GLN A 143 -5.23 -12.33 -12.08
CA GLN A 143 -4.32 -13.45 -12.34
C GLN A 143 -4.52 -14.61 -11.35
N VAL A 144 -4.72 -14.31 -10.06
CA VAL A 144 -5.01 -15.32 -9.04
C VAL A 144 -6.34 -16.02 -9.33
N LEU A 145 -7.37 -15.27 -9.71
CA LEU A 145 -8.69 -15.82 -10.04
C LEU A 145 -8.68 -16.66 -11.33
N VAL A 146 -7.92 -16.23 -12.34
CA VAL A 146 -7.70 -17.05 -13.56
C VAL A 146 -7.05 -18.38 -13.18
N ALA A 147 -6.01 -18.35 -12.35
CA ALA A 147 -5.31 -19.56 -11.93
C ALA A 147 -6.21 -20.49 -11.07
N ALA A 148 -7.11 -19.91 -10.27
CA ALA A 148 -8.09 -20.62 -9.45
C ALA A 148 -9.30 -21.15 -10.27
N GLY A 149 -9.40 -20.84 -11.57
CA GLY A 149 -10.47 -21.32 -12.45
C GLY A 149 -11.80 -20.59 -12.25
N ALA A 150 -11.81 -19.34 -11.80
CA ALA A 150 -13.01 -18.53 -11.65
C ALA A 150 -13.73 -18.35 -13.01
N GLU A 151 -15.05 -18.29 -13.01
CA GLU A 151 -15.87 -18.13 -14.22
C GLU A 151 -15.67 -16.74 -14.85
N ASP A 152 -15.67 -15.68 -14.02
CA ASP A 152 -15.41 -14.30 -14.44
C ASP A 152 -14.31 -13.65 -13.56
N PRO A 153 -13.03 -13.88 -13.89
CA PRO A 153 -11.91 -13.36 -13.10
C PRO A 153 -11.86 -11.83 -13.00
N ALA A 154 -12.23 -11.12 -14.08
CA ALA A 154 -12.21 -9.66 -14.12
C ALA A 154 -13.25 -9.05 -13.19
N GLU A 155 -14.48 -9.56 -13.20
CA GLU A 155 -15.56 -9.13 -12.30
C GLU A 155 -15.23 -9.52 -10.84
N GLY A 156 -14.69 -10.71 -10.62
CA GLY A 156 -14.21 -11.14 -9.31
C GLY A 156 -13.14 -10.22 -8.74
N ALA A 157 -12.15 -9.84 -9.55
CA ALA A 157 -11.09 -8.90 -9.16
C ALA A 157 -11.65 -7.51 -8.83
N ALA A 158 -12.57 -6.99 -9.66
CA ALA A 158 -13.22 -5.70 -9.41
C ALA A 158 -14.01 -5.73 -8.09
N SER A 159 -14.74 -6.81 -7.84
CA SER A 159 -15.50 -7.02 -6.61
C SER A 159 -14.61 -7.10 -5.38
N LEU A 160 -13.49 -7.84 -5.44
CA LEU A 160 -12.52 -7.91 -4.33
C LEU A 160 -11.88 -6.56 -4.03
N VAL A 161 -11.55 -5.75 -5.05
CA VAL A 161 -11.04 -4.39 -4.84
C VAL A 161 -12.05 -3.53 -4.09
N LEU A 162 -13.33 -3.56 -4.48
CA LEU A 162 -14.40 -2.83 -3.81
C LEU A 162 -14.59 -3.30 -2.36
N LEU A 163 -14.60 -4.60 -2.15
CA LEU A 163 -14.75 -5.19 -0.81
C LEU A 163 -13.57 -4.83 0.10
N ARG A 164 -12.33 -4.88 -0.42
CA ARG A 164 -11.13 -4.44 0.32
C ARG A 164 -11.22 -2.98 0.71
N ASP A 165 -11.56 -2.11 -0.23
CA ASP A 165 -11.66 -0.68 0.04
C ASP A 165 -12.71 -0.39 1.13
N ALA A 166 -13.88 -1.02 1.03
CA ALA A 166 -14.92 -0.94 2.06
C ALA A 166 -14.46 -1.51 3.41
N ALA A 167 -13.76 -2.64 3.41
CA ALA A 167 -13.31 -3.30 4.63
C ALA A 167 -12.23 -2.50 5.38
N LEU A 168 -11.26 -1.90 4.67
CA LEU A 168 -10.26 -1.04 5.30
C LEU A 168 -10.88 0.21 5.94
N VAL A 169 -11.90 0.79 5.30
CA VAL A 169 -12.66 1.92 5.87
C VAL A 169 -13.54 1.45 7.03
N GLY A 170 -14.27 0.35 6.85
CA GLY A 170 -15.16 -0.21 7.87
C GLY A 170 -14.41 -0.64 9.13
N GLY A 171 -13.23 -1.22 8.99
CA GLY A 171 -12.38 -1.58 10.15
C GLY A 171 -12.02 -0.39 11.03
N TYR A 172 -11.82 0.77 10.42
CA TYR A 172 -11.57 2.03 11.12
C TYR A 172 -12.84 2.61 11.77
N LEU A 173 -13.99 2.55 11.08
CA LEU A 173 -15.23 3.20 11.51
C LEU A 173 -16.08 2.33 12.43
N ASP A 174 -16.22 1.05 12.11
CA ASP A 174 -17.22 0.15 12.70
C ASP A 174 -16.59 -0.94 13.59
N GLY A 175 -15.27 -1.08 13.53
CA GLY A 175 -14.50 -2.06 14.31
C GLY A 175 -13.96 -3.23 13.50
N VAL A 176 -12.78 -3.68 13.89
CA VAL A 176 -11.94 -4.63 13.15
C VAL A 176 -12.59 -6.00 13.02
N GLU A 177 -12.99 -6.62 14.14
CA GLU A 177 -13.45 -8.01 14.16
C GLU A 177 -14.74 -8.23 13.36
N GLN A 178 -15.69 -7.31 13.50
CA GLN A 178 -16.94 -7.36 12.77
C GLN A 178 -16.69 -7.19 11.26
N THR A 179 -15.86 -6.23 10.89
CA THR A 179 -15.56 -5.94 9.49
C THR A 179 -14.78 -7.07 8.84
N LYS A 180 -13.77 -7.61 9.52
CA LYS A 180 -12.99 -8.78 9.07
C LYS A 180 -13.90 -9.96 8.74
N SER A 181 -14.74 -10.34 9.69
CA SER A 181 -15.68 -11.45 9.50
C SER A 181 -16.67 -11.20 8.37
N ALA A 182 -17.16 -9.98 8.21
CA ALA A 182 -18.07 -9.61 7.11
C ALA A 182 -17.36 -9.68 5.75
N PHE A 183 -16.13 -9.15 5.67
CA PHE A 183 -15.31 -9.18 4.48
C PHE A 183 -15.07 -10.61 4.00
N GLU A 184 -14.55 -11.49 4.87
CA GLU A 184 -14.23 -12.88 4.52
C GLU A 184 -15.45 -13.64 3.99
N ARG A 185 -16.60 -13.53 4.68
CA ARG A 185 -17.85 -14.19 4.22
C ARG A 185 -18.30 -13.66 2.88
N THR A 186 -18.24 -12.33 2.68
CA THR A 186 -18.72 -11.71 1.44
C THR A 186 -17.79 -12.00 0.28
N ALA A 187 -16.47 -11.93 0.48
CA ALA A 187 -15.49 -12.26 -0.54
C ALA A 187 -15.67 -13.69 -1.05
N ARG A 188 -15.79 -14.69 -0.16
CA ARG A 188 -16.03 -16.08 -0.57
C ARG A 188 -17.35 -16.27 -1.31
N LYS A 189 -18.42 -15.55 -0.90
CA LYS A 189 -19.72 -15.64 -1.56
C LYS A 189 -19.74 -15.01 -2.96
N VAL A 190 -18.99 -13.94 -3.17
CA VAL A 190 -18.90 -13.25 -4.48
C VAL A 190 -18.09 -14.07 -5.47
N LEU A 191 -17.16 -14.90 -4.99
CA LEU A 191 -16.26 -15.71 -5.81
C LEU A 191 -16.74 -17.16 -6.01
N ALA A 192 -17.82 -17.57 -5.35
CA ALA A 192 -18.43 -18.89 -5.49
C ALA A 192 -19.33 -18.96 -6.72
#